data_8d0efc9e8dcdfa35f84ff91e8759bbf9
#
_entry.id   8d0efc9e8dcdfa35f84ff91e8759bbf9
#
_cell.length_a   1.000
_cell.length_b   1.000
_cell.length_c   1.000
_cell.angle_alpha   90.00
_cell.angle_beta   90.00
_cell.angle_gamma   90.00
#
_symmetry.space_group_name_H-M   'P 1'
#
loop_
_entity.id
_entity.type
_entity.pdbx_description
1 polymer ?
#
loop_
_entity_poly.entity_id
_entity_poly.type
_entity_poly.pdbx_seq_one_letter_code
_entity_poly.pdbx_strand_id
1 'polypeptide(L)'
;MTRNTSGFRPVVPDFPVMSAPVFVACSHGTRSPAGREVIDQFRADLARARPGLRIEAAHVDVQEPFVADVVDRLKAEGLSLVVVPLLLSTGFHVKTDIGNAVASAPGRARAADPLGPDTRLLEVLHDRLAGAGAAPGDAIVLAAAGSSDPAASRAVEEMAAALSRSRDGAVVVPAYAAAGTPTVADAVARLREEHPGTPVTIAGYLLAPGQFVSKLATAGADRVTAPMAPHPVLTELALNRYDAAVAELAELTGV
;
A
#
# COMPACT_ATOMS: atom_id res chain seq x y z
N MET A 1 33.73 32.71 -59.13
CA MET A 1 32.67 31.70 -59.05
C MET A 1 32.67 31.15 -57.59
N THR A 2 31.90 31.75 -56.74
CA THR A 2 31.75 31.35 -55.33
C THR A 2 30.43 30.55 -55.19
N ARG A 3 30.53 29.26 -54.85
CA ARG A 3 29.37 28.39 -54.58
C ARG A 3 28.88 28.66 -53.15
N ASN A 4 27.65 29.15 -53.04
CA ASN A 4 26.93 29.33 -51.80
C ASN A 4 26.29 27.97 -51.45
N THR A 5 26.80 27.27 -50.43
CA THR A 5 26.19 26.07 -49.87
C THR A 5 25.31 26.49 -48.69
N SER A 6 24.03 26.75 -48.95
CA SER A 6 23.04 26.93 -47.90
C SER A 6 22.81 25.57 -47.19
N GLY A 7 23.34 25.45 -46.01
CA GLY A 7 23.14 24.29 -45.16
C GLY A 7 21.69 24.18 -44.69
N PHE A 8 20.99 23.18 -45.22
CA PHE A 8 19.69 22.79 -44.72
C PHE A 8 19.88 22.16 -43.32
N ARG A 9 19.52 22.86 -42.25
CA ARG A 9 19.37 22.28 -40.91
C ARG A 9 18.02 21.58 -40.87
N PRO A 10 17.95 20.25 -40.64
CA PRO A 10 16.68 19.60 -40.39
C PRO A 10 16.08 20.15 -39.08
N VAL A 11 14.89 20.73 -39.20
CA VAL A 11 14.05 21.04 -38.04
C VAL A 11 13.59 19.70 -37.48
N VAL A 12 14.24 19.20 -36.43
CA VAL A 12 13.74 18.08 -35.66
C VAL A 12 12.52 18.63 -34.91
N PRO A 13 11.30 18.13 -35.13
CA PRO A 13 10.16 18.57 -34.41
C PRO A 13 10.41 18.26 -32.93
N ASP A 14 10.32 19.28 -32.09
CA ASP A 14 10.39 19.21 -30.62
C ASP A 14 9.07 18.56 -30.16
N PHE A 15 9.02 17.23 -30.21
CA PHE A 15 7.94 16.51 -29.57
C PHE A 15 8.12 16.73 -28.07
N PRO A 16 7.11 17.28 -27.37
CA PRO A 16 7.19 17.41 -25.93
C PRO A 16 7.46 16.00 -25.36
N VAL A 17 8.60 15.83 -24.71
CA VAL A 17 8.87 14.63 -23.94
C VAL A 17 7.78 14.60 -22.88
N MET A 18 6.76 13.75 -23.10
CA MET A 18 5.68 13.55 -22.13
C MET A 18 6.34 13.11 -20.83
N SER A 19 6.38 14.00 -19.85
CA SER A 19 6.88 13.61 -18.51
C SER A 19 6.00 12.49 -17.97
N ALA A 20 6.64 11.50 -17.34
CA ALA A 20 5.90 10.42 -16.70
C ALA A 20 4.82 10.99 -15.76
N PRO A 21 3.62 10.41 -15.67
CA PRO A 21 2.60 10.83 -14.74
C PRO A 21 3.15 10.95 -13.32
N VAL A 22 2.68 11.92 -12.55
CA VAL A 22 3.10 12.07 -11.15
C VAL A 22 2.62 10.89 -10.33
N PHE A 23 3.52 10.29 -9.54
CA PHE A 23 3.16 9.26 -8.56
C PHE A 23 2.58 9.93 -7.30
N VAL A 24 1.30 9.79 -7.04
CA VAL A 24 0.68 10.28 -5.81
C VAL A 24 0.60 9.13 -4.80
N ALA A 25 1.51 9.14 -3.83
CA ALA A 25 1.61 8.12 -2.77
C ALA A 25 0.53 8.39 -1.71
N CYS A 26 -0.63 7.74 -1.85
CA CYS A 26 -1.80 8.00 -1.02
C CYS A 26 -1.91 6.99 0.13
N SER A 27 -1.65 7.43 1.36
CA SER A 27 -1.87 6.63 2.57
C SER A 27 -3.19 7.00 3.26
N HIS A 28 -3.60 6.24 4.28
CA HIS A 28 -4.77 6.59 5.08
C HIS A 28 -4.59 7.92 5.80
N GLY A 29 -3.37 8.24 6.19
CA GLY A 29 -3.05 9.30 7.14
C GLY A 29 -3.00 8.79 8.58
N THR A 30 -2.21 9.45 9.42
CA THR A 30 -2.02 9.05 10.82
C THR A 30 -1.67 10.24 11.71
N ARG A 31 -2.13 10.21 12.98
CA ARG A 31 -1.71 11.15 14.02
C ARG A 31 -0.40 10.72 14.70
N SER A 32 0.04 9.48 14.50
CA SER A 32 1.29 8.95 15.08
C SER A 32 2.52 9.53 14.38
N PRO A 33 3.43 10.23 15.08
CA PRO A 33 4.69 10.70 14.48
C PRO A 33 5.51 9.54 13.89
N ALA A 34 5.65 8.43 14.61
CA ALA A 34 6.36 7.25 14.14
C ALA A 34 5.69 6.63 12.88
N GLY A 35 4.36 6.68 12.80
CA GLY A 35 3.64 6.25 11.59
C GLY A 35 3.93 7.14 10.39
N ARG A 36 3.98 8.46 10.59
CA ARG A 36 4.35 9.42 9.54
C ARG A 36 5.77 9.17 9.04
N GLU A 37 6.72 9.02 9.96
CA GLU A 37 8.12 8.75 9.62
C GLU A 37 8.28 7.49 8.76
N VAL A 38 7.58 6.40 9.07
CA VAL A 38 7.60 5.16 8.28
C VAL A 38 7.02 5.39 6.87
N ILE A 39 5.94 6.15 6.73
CA ILE A 39 5.37 6.47 5.42
C ILE A 39 6.27 7.44 4.63
N ASP A 40 6.93 8.39 5.31
CA ASP A 40 7.92 9.28 4.70
C ASP A 40 9.13 8.49 4.20
N GLN A 41 9.62 7.53 4.99
CA GLN A 41 10.68 6.61 4.59
C GLN A 41 10.26 5.78 3.37
N PHE A 42 9.02 5.28 3.32
CA PHE A 42 8.50 4.54 2.17
C PHE A 42 8.52 5.40 0.90
N ARG A 43 8.12 6.68 0.98
CA ARG A 43 8.22 7.61 -0.16
C ARG A 43 9.67 7.86 -0.58
N ALA A 44 10.59 7.98 0.38
CA ALA A 44 12.02 8.12 0.09
C ALA A 44 12.58 6.87 -0.60
N ASP A 45 12.10 5.67 -0.23
CA ASP A 45 12.50 4.41 -0.85
C ASP A 45 11.99 4.32 -2.30
N LEU A 46 10.76 4.76 -2.57
CA LEU A 46 10.21 4.89 -3.93
C LEU A 46 11.05 5.85 -4.78
N ALA A 47 11.40 7.02 -4.26
CA ALA A 47 12.21 8.01 -4.96
C ALA A 47 13.64 7.49 -5.27
N ARG A 48 14.22 6.71 -4.35
CA ARG A 48 15.53 6.07 -4.57
C ARG A 48 15.44 4.94 -5.61
N ALA A 49 14.37 4.15 -5.58
CA ALA A 49 14.17 3.05 -6.52
C ALA A 49 13.85 3.53 -7.94
N ARG A 50 13.27 4.73 -8.10
CA ARG A 50 12.97 5.32 -9.41
C ARG A 50 13.40 6.80 -9.46
N PRO A 51 14.69 7.08 -9.69
CA PRO A 51 15.19 8.43 -9.84
C PRO A 51 14.50 9.19 -10.99
N GLY A 52 14.12 10.44 -10.75
CA GLY A 52 13.43 11.27 -11.74
C GLY A 52 11.90 11.14 -11.77
N LEU A 53 11.32 10.14 -11.12
CA LEU A 53 9.87 10.09 -10.93
C LEU A 53 9.45 11.12 -9.88
N ARG A 54 8.55 12.04 -10.26
CA ARG A 54 7.95 12.98 -9.31
C ARG A 54 6.97 12.22 -8.40
N ILE A 55 7.22 12.24 -7.10
CA ILE A 55 6.41 11.58 -6.08
C ILE A 55 5.84 12.63 -5.14
N GLU A 56 4.51 12.63 -4.99
CA GLU A 56 3.76 13.52 -4.12
C GLU A 56 3.11 12.74 -2.98
N ALA A 57 3.05 13.35 -1.81
CA ALA A 57 2.33 12.81 -0.68
C ALA A 57 0.85 13.14 -0.79
N ALA A 58 -0.02 12.19 -0.43
CA ALA A 58 -1.44 12.44 -0.21
C ALA A 58 -1.99 11.52 0.87
N HIS A 59 -3.10 11.91 1.47
CA HIS A 59 -3.77 11.14 2.51
C HIS A 59 -5.28 11.16 2.27
N VAL A 60 -5.96 10.09 2.71
CA VAL A 60 -7.42 9.99 2.60
C VAL A 60 -8.11 10.73 3.73
N ASP A 61 -7.54 10.64 4.95
CA ASP A 61 -8.13 11.17 6.18
C ASP A 61 -7.04 11.58 7.19
N VAL A 62 -7.41 12.24 8.26
CA VAL A 62 -6.66 12.62 9.48
C VAL A 62 -5.35 13.38 9.30
N GLN A 63 -4.83 13.52 8.08
CA GLN A 63 -3.54 14.17 7.79
C GLN A 63 -3.61 14.89 6.44
N GLU A 64 -3.15 16.13 6.38
CA GLU A 64 -2.94 16.87 5.13
C GLU A 64 -1.58 16.53 4.48
N PRO A 65 -1.44 16.72 3.13
CA PRO A 65 -2.48 17.15 2.20
C PRO A 65 -3.48 16.02 1.87
N PHE A 66 -4.75 16.38 1.70
CA PHE A 66 -5.77 15.42 1.29
C PHE A 66 -5.65 15.08 -0.21
N VAL A 67 -6.03 13.85 -0.57
CA VAL A 67 -5.89 13.34 -1.93
C VAL A 67 -6.63 14.19 -2.96
N ALA A 68 -7.80 14.71 -2.63
CA ALA A 68 -8.57 15.61 -3.50
C ALA A 68 -7.80 16.89 -3.81
N ASP A 69 -7.21 17.54 -2.80
CA ASP A 69 -6.45 18.78 -2.96
C ASP A 69 -5.19 18.58 -3.82
N VAL A 70 -4.52 17.44 -3.64
CA VAL A 70 -3.33 17.09 -4.44
C VAL A 70 -3.70 16.88 -5.90
N VAL A 71 -4.78 16.14 -6.17
CA VAL A 71 -5.26 15.89 -7.54
C VAL A 71 -5.67 17.20 -8.21
N ASP A 72 -6.42 18.06 -7.54
CA ASP A 72 -6.86 19.36 -8.09
C ASP A 72 -5.66 20.29 -8.38
N ARG A 73 -4.66 20.31 -7.51
CA ARG A 73 -3.43 21.09 -7.72
C ARG A 73 -2.66 20.59 -8.93
N LEU A 74 -2.40 19.27 -9.03
CA LEU A 74 -1.66 18.69 -10.14
C LEU A 74 -2.41 18.85 -11.47
N LYS A 75 -3.74 18.74 -11.46
CA LYS A 75 -4.59 19.02 -12.61
C LYS A 75 -4.46 20.48 -13.06
N ALA A 76 -4.44 21.43 -12.12
CA ALA A 76 -4.24 22.85 -12.44
C ALA A 76 -2.84 23.13 -13.02
N GLU A 77 -1.82 22.35 -12.62
CA GLU A 77 -0.48 22.37 -13.21
C GLU A 77 -0.45 21.75 -14.64
N GLY A 78 -1.55 21.16 -15.12
CA GLY A 78 -1.65 20.50 -16.42
C GLY A 78 -0.99 19.11 -16.47
N LEU A 79 -0.68 18.53 -15.33
CA LEU A 79 0.03 17.25 -15.22
C LEU A 79 -0.94 16.07 -15.25
N SER A 80 -0.45 14.93 -15.78
CA SER A 80 -1.07 13.63 -15.58
C SER A 80 -0.53 13.00 -14.30
N LEU A 81 -1.36 12.16 -13.64
CA LEU A 81 -1.02 11.58 -12.35
C LEU A 81 -1.64 10.18 -12.15
N VAL A 82 -0.98 9.38 -11.32
CA VAL A 82 -1.50 8.11 -10.84
C VAL A 82 -1.52 8.14 -9.32
N VAL A 83 -2.69 7.96 -8.72
CA VAL A 83 -2.84 7.79 -7.28
C VAL A 83 -2.61 6.33 -6.93
N VAL A 84 -1.53 6.05 -6.19
CA VAL A 84 -1.20 4.70 -5.71
C VAL A 84 -1.59 4.58 -4.24
N PRO A 85 -2.62 3.77 -3.92
CA PRO A 85 -3.05 3.57 -2.56
C PRO A 85 -2.00 2.75 -1.77
N LEU A 86 -1.33 3.37 -0.80
CA LEU A 86 -0.48 2.67 0.15
C LEU A 86 -1.35 2.02 1.23
N LEU A 87 -2.18 1.06 0.81
CA LEU A 87 -3.18 0.36 1.61
C LEU A 87 -3.12 -1.15 1.33
N LEU A 88 -3.36 -1.96 2.35
CA LEU A 88 -3.23 -3.42 2.28
C LEU A 88 -4.54 -4.14 1.92
N SER A 89 -5.63 -3.40 1.73
CA SER A 89 -6.93 -3.95 1.31
C SER A 89 -7.78 -2.90 0.60
N THR A 90 -8.79 -3.36 -0.13
CA THR A 90 -9.78 -2.53 -0.85
C THR A 90 -10.86 -2.02 0.08
N GLY A 91 -10.53 -1.20 1.08
CA GLY A 91 -11.52 -0.61 1.97
C GLY A 91 -12.32 0.54 1.32
N PHE A 92 -13.30 1.05 2.08
CA PHE A 92 -14.18 2.13 1.68
C PHE A 92 -13.44 3.36 1.11
N HIS A 93 -12.36 3.79 1.76
CA HIS A 93 -11.58 4.95 1.35
C HIS A 93 -10.97 4.82 -0.05
N VAL A 94 -10.52 3.62 -0.45
CA VAL A 94 -9.99 3.40 -1.81
C VAL A 94 -11.08 3.61 -2.85
N LYS A 95 -12.27 3.07 -2.60
CA LYS A 95 -13.39 3.14 -3.56
C LYS A 95 -14.00 4.53 -3.64
N THR A 96 -14.13 5.21 -2.52
CA THR A 96 -14.89 6.47 -2.43
C THR A 96 -14.00 7.68 -2.59
N ASP A 97 -13.03 7.88 -1.71
CA ASP A 97 -12.28 9.13 -1.67
C ASP A 97 -11.27 9.24 -2.82
N ILE A 98 -10.51 8.16 -3.06
CA ILE A 98 -9.56 8.12 -4.18
C ILE A 98 -10.30 8.08 -5.52
N GLY A 99 -11.39 7.29 -5.62
CA GLY A 99 -12.22 7.23 -6.82
C GLY A 99 -12.80 8.58 -7.20
N ASN A 100 -13.37 9.31 -6.23
CA ASN A 100 -13.91 10.66 -6.43
C ASN A 100 -12.83 11.65 -6.85
N ALA A 101 -11.66 11.60 -6.18
CA ALA A 101 -10.55 12.47 -6.52
C ALA A 101 -10.09 12.29 -7.96
N VAL A 102 -9.85 11.06 -8.44
CA VAL A 102 -9.41 10.84 -9.83
C VAL A 102 -10.52 11.14 -10.85
N ALA A 103 -11.80 10.96 -10.49
CA ALA A 103 -12.93 11.29 -11.35
C ALA A 103 -13.04 12.81 -11.63
N SER A 104 -12.48 13.66 -10.77
CA SER A 104 -12.40 15.10 -10.99
C SER A 104 -11.44 15.51 -12.14
N ALA A 105 -10.53 14.61 -12.56
CA ALA A 105 -9.51 14.85 -13.58
C ALA A 105 -9.54 13.78 -14.70
N PRO A 106 -10.64 13.67 -15.46
CA PRO A 106 -10.81 12.63 -16.48
C PRO A 106 -9.72 12.72 -17.56
N GLY A 107 -9.17 11.56 -17.95
CA GLY A 107 -8.09 11.45 -18.94
C GLY A 107 -6.71 11.94 -18.45
N ARG A 108 -6.60 12.44 -17.21
CA ARG A 108 -5.34 12.89 -16.61
C ARG A 108 -5.00 12.20 -15.31
N ALA A 109 -5.97 11.62 -14.63
CA ALA A 109 -5.78 10.91 -13.37
C ALA A 109 -6.26 9.47 -13.46
N ARG A 110 -5.54 8.54 -12.82
CA ARG A 110 -5.91 7.15 -12.65
C ARG A 110 -5.64 6.73 -11.21
N ALA A 111 -6.50 5.91 -10.64
CA ALA A 111 -6.21 5.21 -9.39
C ALA A 111 -5.60 3.84 -9.74
N ALA A 112 -4.46 3.53 -9.12
CA ALA A 112 -3.90 2.19 -9.15
C ALA A 112 -4.61 1.28 -8.15
N ASP A 113 -4.44 -0.04 -8.30
CA ASP A 113 -4.84 -0.99 -7.28
C ASP A 113 -4.04 -0.78 -5.98
N PRO A 114 -4.62 -1.12 -4.81
CA PRO A 114 -3.91 -1.08 -3.53
C PRO A 114 -2.76 -2.11 -3.49
N LEU A 115 -1.91 -2.02 -2.48
CA LEU A 115 -0.80 -2.96 -2.29
C LEU A 115 -1.29 -4.39 -2.04
N GLY A 116 -2.41 -4.56 -1.37
CA GLY A 116 -2.96 -5.87 -1.06
C GLY A 116 -4.43 -6.04 -1.45
N PRO A 117 -4.89 -7.32 -1.54
CA PRO A 117 -4.10 -8.54 -1.34
C PRO A 117 -3.13 -8.81 -2.50
N ASP A 118 -1.93 -9.29 -2.18
CA ASP A 118 -0.92 -9.72 -3.16
C ASP A 118 -0.02 -10.78 -2.53
N THR A 119 0.29 -11.86 -3.24
CA THR A 119 1.09 -12.98 -2.70
C THR A 119 2.52 -12.59 -2.33
N ARG A 120 3.07 -11.53 -2.92
CA ARG A 120 4.40 -10.98 -2.54
C ARG A 120 4.42 -10.47 -1.10
N LEU A 121 3.28 -10.08 -0.54
CA LEU A 121 3.18 -9.67 0.87
C LEU A 121 3.45 -10.82 1.85
N LEU A 122 3.41 -12.09 1.39
CA LEU A 122 3.81 -13.24 2.21
C LEU A 122 5.29 -13.18 2.58
N GLU A 123 6.17 -12.72 1.69
CA GLU A 123 7.60 -12.52 1.99
C GLU A 123 7.75 -11.53 3.16
N VAL A 124 7.06 -10.40 3.09
CA VAL A 124 7.08 -9.42 4.19
C VAL A 124 6.57 -10.02 5.50
N LEU A 125 5.47 -10.77 5.44
CA LEU A 125 4.90 -11.43 6.63
C LEU A 125 5.86 -12.48 7.21
N HIS A 126 6.51 -13.28 6.37
CA HIS A 126 7.52 -14.26 6.82
C HIS A 126 8.71 -13.56 7.50
N ASP A 127 9.24 -12.49 6.93
CA ASP A 127 10.34 -11.73 7.51
C ASP A 127 9.94 -11.10 8.85
N ARG A 128 8.73 -10.56 8.94
CA ARG A 128 8.21 -10.00 10.21
C ARG A 128 8.01 -11.08 11.28
N LEU A 129 7.48 -12.26 10.91
CA LEU A 129 7.34 -13.40 11.80
C LEU A 129 8.69 -13.92 12.29
N ALA A 130 9.66 -14.09 11.39
CA ALA A 130 11.02 -14.49 11.73
C ALA A 130 11.68 -13.44 12.67
N GLY A 131 11.55 -12.16 12.37
CA GLY A 131 12.05 -11.07 13.20
C GLY A 131 11.43 -10.99 14.60
N ALA A 132 10.20 -11.50 14.76
CA ALA A 132 9.54 -11.65 16.06
C ALA A 132 9.91 -12.97 16.79
N GLY A 133 10.69 -13.84 16.17
CA GLY A 133 11.06 -15.16 16.70
C GLY A 133 9.92 -16.16 16.68
N ALA A 134 8.96 -16.03 15.76
CA ALA A 134 7.87 -16.99 15.60
C ALA A 134 8.39 -18.33 15.07
N ALA A 135 8.09 -19.41 15.77
CA ALA A 135 8.44 -20.77 15.34
C ALA A 135 7.49 -21.27 14.23
N PRO A 136 7.88 -22.28 13.44
CA PRO A 136 7.01 -22.89 12.42
C PRO A 136 5.68 -23.40 12.98
N GLY A 137 5.66 -23.90 14.21
CA GLY A 137 4.49 -24.45 14.88
C GLY A 137 3.63 -23.45 15.66
N ASP A 138 3.99 -22.16 15.69
CA ASP A 138 3.18 -21.13 16.35
C ASP A 138 1.83 -20.98 15.66
N ALA A 139 0.78 -20.80 16.45
CA ALA A 139 -0.52 -20.35 15.94
C ALA A 139 -0.45 -18.83 15.64
N ILE A 140 -0.98 -18.43 14.49
CA ILE A 140 -0.85 -17.05 13.99
C ILE A 140 -2.21 -16.36 13.98
N VAL A 141 -2.27 -15.15 14.51
CA VAL A 141 -3.37 -14.20 14.29
C VAL A 141 -2.91 -13.18 13.24
N LEU A 142 -3.47 -13.21 12.03
CA LEU A 142 -3.24 -12.18 11.02
C LEU A 142 -4.12 -10.97 11.35
N ALA A 143 -3.53 -9.94 11.95
CA ALA A 143 -4.23 -8.79 12.51
C ALA A 143 -4.26 -7.62 11.52
N ALA A 144 -5.43 -7.34 10.94
CA ALA A 144 -5.68 -6.18 10.07
C ALA A 144 -6.39 -5.04 10.82
N ALA A 145 -6.46 -3.86 10.20
CA ALA A 145 -7.23 -2.74 10.75
C ALA A 145 -8.73 -3.07 10.85
N GLY A 146 -9.26 -3.73 9.84
CA GLY A 146 -10.69 -3.96 9.66
C GLY A 146 -11.37 -2.85 8.84
N SER A 147 -12.54 -3.18 8.31
CA SER A 147 -13.35 -2.28 7.48
C SER A 147 -14.81 -2.70 7.56
N SER A 148 -15.71 -1.75 7.29
CA SER A 148 -17.14 -2.05 7.05
C SER A 148 -17.41 -2.64 5.66
N ASP A 149 -16.44 -2.61 4.75
CA ASP A 149 -16.55 -3.23 3.42
C ASP A 149 -16.25 -4.74 3.50
N PRO A 150 -17.22 -5.62 3.18
CA PRO A 150 -16.98 -7.07 3.19
C PRO A 150 -15.86 -7.53 2.24
N ALA A 151 -15.56 -6.76 1.18
CA ALA A 151 -14.46 -7.09 0.29
C ALA A 151 -13.09 -6.98 1.00
N ALA A 152 -12.96 -6.02 1.92
CA ALA A 152 -11.73 -5.90 2.72
C ALA A 152 -11.54 -7.10 3.66
N SER A 153 -12.61 -7.60 4.27
CA SER A 153 -12.53 -8.82 5.10
C SER A 153 -12.11 -10.04 4.28
N ARG A 154 -12.73 -10.25 3.11
CA ARG A 154 -12.33 -11.33 2.20
C ARG A 154 -10.85 -11.26 1.80
N ALA A 155 -10.35 -10.07 1.51
CA ALA A 155 -8.93 -9.87 1.19
C ALA A 155 -8.00 -10.29 2.34
N VAL A 156 -8.38 -10.03 3.59
CA VAL A 156 -7.61 -10.46 4.78
C VAL A 156 -7.72 -11.97 4.98
N GLU A 157 -8.90 -12.57 4.79
CA GLU A 157 -9.13 -14.02 4.84
C GLU A 157 -8.30 -14.76 3.78
N GLU A 158 -8.23 -14.23 2.55
CA GLU A 158 -7.40 -14.78 1.47
C GLU A 158 -5.91 -14.74 1.84
N MET A 159 -5.44 -13.64 2.42
CA MET A 159 -4.06 -13.52 2.90
C MET A 159 -3.78 -14.45 4.07
N ALA A 160 -4.70 -14.64 5.02
CA ALA A 160 -4.56 -15.60 6.11
C ALA A 160 -4.46 -17.04 5.58
N ALA A 161 -5.32 -17.42 4.63
CA ALA A 161 -5.28 -18.72 3.99
C ALA A 161 -3.97 -18.94 3.19
N ALA A 162 -3.48 -17.90 2.50
CA ALA A 162 -2.22 -17.96 1.77
C ALA A 162 -1.02 -18.11 2.73
N LEU A 163 -1.02 -17.36 3.84
CA LEU A 163 0.01 -17.48 4.88
C LEU A 163 0.01 -18.88 5.52
N SER A 164 -1.18 -19.44 5.82
CA SER A 164 -1.30 -20.82 6.33
C SER A 164 -0.67 -21.84 5.37
N ARG A 165 -1.02 -21.76 4.07
CA ARG A 165 -0.45 -22.66 3.05
C ARG A 165 1.07 -22.54 2.93
N SER A 166 1.61 -21.31 3.02
CA SER A 166 3.06 -21.06 2.93
C SER A 166 3.83 -21.46 4.19
N ARG A 167 3.14 -21.87 5.26
CA ARG A 167 3.69 -22.37 6.52
C ARG A 167 3.26 -23.82 6.80
N ASP A 168 3.19 -24.66 5.77
CA ASP A 168 2.86 -26.09 5.85
C ASP A 168 1.52 -26.38 6.55
N GLY A 169 0.53 -25.49 6.38
CA GLY A 169 -0.80 -25.62 6.99
C GLY A 169 -0.87 -25.19 8.46
N ALA A 170 0.09 -24.38 8.94
CA ALA A 170 0.01 -23.78 10.28
C ALA A 170 -1.33 -23.07 10.51
N VAL A 171 -1.80 -23.08 11.75
CA VAL A 171 -3.04 -22.40 12.12
C VAL A 171 -2.86 -20.90 11.95
N VAL A 172 -3.59 -20.30 11.02
CA VAL A 172 -3.63 -18.85 10.79
C VAL A 172 -5.07 -18.38 10.77
N VAL A 173 -5.42 -17.46 11.67
CA VAL A 173 -6.77 -16.88 11.75
C VAL A 173 -6.74 -15.38 11.49
N PRO A 174 -7.64 -14.85 10.67
CA PRO A 174 -7.78 -13.39 10.49
C PRO A 174 -8.45 -12.78 11.73
N ALA A 175 -8.03 -11.55 12.10
CA ALA A 175 -8.66 -10.77 13.15
C ALA A 175 -8.50 -9.27 12.93
N TYR A 176 -9.29 -8.46 13.63
CA TYR A 176 -9.40 -7.04 13.34
C TYR A 176 -9.16 -6.15 14.57
N ALA A 177 -8.37 -5.09 14.39
CA ALA A 177 -8.01 -4.15 15.45
C ALA A 177 -9.08 -3.06 15.71
N ALA A 178 -9.97 -2.80 14.72
CA ALA A 178 -11.02 -1.79 14.81
C ALA A 178 -12.39 -2.34 14.38
N ALA A 179 -12.65 -2.44 13.09
CA ALA A 179 -13.95 -2.84 12.56
C ALA A 179 -13.87 -4.27 11.99
N GLY A 180 -14.75 -5.15 12.48
CA GLY A 180 -14.82 -6.56 12.06
C GLY A 180 -14.77 -7.53 13.24
N THR A 181 -15.04 -8.80 12.95
CA THR A 181 -15.02 -9.91 13.91
C THR A 181 -14.27 -11.10 13.32
N PRO A 182 -13.50 -11.85 14.14
CA PRO A 182 -13.25 -11.61 15.57
C PRO A 182 -12.34 -10.41 15.82
N THR A 183 -12.38 -9.87 17.06
CA THR A 183 -11.33 -8.94 17.49
C THR A 183 -10.01 -9.69 17.67
N VAL A 184 -8.88 -8.96 17.66
CA VAL A 184 -7.56 -9.59 17.85
C VAL A 184 -7.47 -10.30 19.20
N ALA A 185 -8.02 -9.71 20.28
CA ALA A 185 -8.02 -10.32 21.61
C ALA A 185 -8.87 -11.60 21.65
N ASP A 186 -10.06 -11.61 21.04
CA ASP A 186 -10.92 -12.80 20.98
C ASP A 186 -10.25 -13.93 20.18
N ALA A 187 -9.58 -13.59 19.07
CA ALA A 187 -8.84 -14.57 18.26
C ALA A 187 -7.69 -15.21 19.04
N VAL A 188 -6.92 -14.40 19.80
CA VAL A 188 -5.85 -14.90 20.67
C VAL A 188 -6.41 -15.81 21.76
N ALA A 189 -7.49 -15.40 22.46
CA ALA A 189 -8.12 -16.21 23.49
C ALA A 189 -8.61 -17.54 22.94
N ARG A 190 -9.29 -17.54 21.80
CA ARG A 190 -9.78 -18.75 21.14
C ARG A 190 -8.64 -19.70 20.75
N LEU A 191 -7.55 -19.19 20.18
CA LEU A 191 -6.42 -20.02 19.81
C LEU A 191 -5.74 -20.67 21.03
N ARG A 192 -5.69 -19.99 22.17
CA ARG A 192 -5.17 -20.56 23.43
C ARG A 192 -6.04 -21.68 23.97
N GLU A 193 -7.37 -21.59 23.79
CA GLU A 193 -8.32 -22.63 24.19
C GLU A 193 -8.27 -23.83 23.24
N GLU A 194 -8.24 -23.60 21.94
CA GLU A 194 -8.24 -24.64 20.91
C GLU A 194 -6.88 -25.36 20.78
N HIS A 195 -5.77 -24.66 21.09
CA HIS A 195 -4.40 -25.18 20.96
C HIS A 195 -3.58 -24.95 22.25
N PRO A 196 -3.93 -25.62 23.37
CA PRO A 196 -3.26 -25.41 24.66
C PRO A 196 -1.77 -25.75 24.56
N GLY A 197 -0.92 -24.82 25.04
CA GLY A 197 0.53 -24.95 25.03
C GLY A 197 1.21 -24.51 23.72
N THR A 198 0.45 -24.20 22.68
CA THR A 198 0.99 -23.63 21.43
C THR A 198 1.16 -22.13 21.59
N PRO A 199 2.36 -21.57 21.34
CA PRO A 199 2.55 -20.13 21.36
C PRO A 199 1.70 -19.43 20.30
N VAL A 200 1.12 -18.27 20.64
CA VAL A 200 0.32 -17.46 19.73
C VAL A 200 1.12 -16.23 19.32
N THR A 201 1.33 -16.05 18.03
CA THR A 201 2.00 -14.88 17.46
C THR A 201 1.01 -14.03 16.65
N ILE A 202 0.96 -12.72 16.92
CA ILE A 202 0.22 -11.77 16.10
C ILE A 202 1.11 -11.31 14.94
N ALA A 203 0.70 -11.61 13.71
CA ALA A 203 1.26 -11.04 12.48
C ALA A 203 0.49 -9.76 12.13
N GLY A 204 1.12 -8.60 12.31
CA GLY A 204 0.49 -7.32 12.03
C GLY A 204 0.37 -7.05 10.52
N TYR A 205 -0.80 -7.25 9.95
CA TYR A 205 -1.13 -6.84 8.57
C TYR A 205 -1.51 -5.36 8.57
N LEU A 206 -0.55 -4.54 9.01
CA LEU A 206 -0.64 -3.08 9.18
C LEU A 206 0.63 -2.46 8.63
N LEU A 207 0.49 -1.40 7.82
CA LEU A 207 1.63 -0.84 7.08
C LEU A 207 2.63 -0.12 7.98
N ALA A 208 2.15 0.69 8.94
CA ALA A 208 2.99 1.56 9.75
C ALA A 208 2.53 1.60 11.23
N PRO A 209 3.38 2.06 12.16
CA PRO A 209 3.01 2.27 13.56
C PRO A 209 1.83 3.22 13.71
N GLY A 210 0.99 2.98 14.72
CA GLY A 210 -0.16 3.81 15.01
C GLY A 210 -1.08 3.17 16.05
N GLN A 211 -2.26 3.76 16.23
CA GLN A 211 -3.23 3.32 17.24
C GLN A 211 -3.59 1.83 17.13
N PHE A 212 -3.70 1.30 15.92
CA PHE A 212 -4.03 -0.12 15.72
C PHE A 212 -2.89 -1.03 16.14
N VAL A 213 -1.65 -0.71 15.77
CA VAL A 213 -0.46 -1.48 16.20
C VAL A 213 -0.33 -1.49 17.73
N SER A 214 -0.60 -0.37 18.40
CA SER A 214 -0.57 -0.30 19.86
C SER A 214 -1.57 -1.25 20.52
N LYS A 215 -2.75 -1.46 19.93
CA LYS A 215 -3.74 -2.43 20.41
C LYS A 215 -3.27 -3.88 20.31
N LEU A 216 -2.44 -4.20 19.31
CA LEU A 216 -1.92 -5.57 19.16
C LEU A 216 -1.04 -5.97 20.34
N ALA A 217 -0.25 -5.04 20.88
CA ALA A 217 0.64 -5.29 22.01
C ALA A 217 -0.09 -5.69 23.31
N THR A 218 -1.37 -5.34 23.43
CA THR A 218 -2.20 -5.62 24.61
C THR A 218 -3.18 -6.76 24.41
N ALA A 219 -3.16 -7.45 23.26
CA ALA A 219 -4.12 -8.50 22.94
C ALA A 219 -3.80 -9.88 23.57
N GLY A 220 -2.72 -10.00 24.35
CA GLY A 220 -2.42 -11.21 25.14
C GLY A 220 -1.68 -12.31 24.38
N ALA A 221 -1.13 -12.04 23.19
CA ALA A 221 -0.28 -12.98 22.46
C ALA A 221 1.13 -13.07 23.04
N ASP A 222 1.85 -14.16 22.73
CA ASP A 222 3.23 -14.37 23.16
C ASP A 222 4.22 -13.49 22.39
N ARG A 223 3.88 -13.19 21.12
CA ARG A 223 4.69 -12.35 20.25
C ARG A 223 3.81 -11.46 19.37
N VAL A 224 4.34 -10.30 19.01
CA VAL A 224 3.72 -9.38 18.05
C VAL A 224 4.79 -8.93 17.07
N THR A 225 4.51 -9.01 15.78
CA THR A 225 5.45 -8.58 14.76
C THR A 225 5.54 -7.06 14.66
N ALA A 226 6.65 -6.55 14.12
CA ALA A 226 6.72 -5.17 13.63
C ALA A 226 5.71 -4.95 12.48
N PRO A 227 5.32 -3.70 12.19
CA PRO A 227 4.54 -3.34 11.00
C PRO A 227 5.23 -3.75 9.69
N MET A 228 4.48 -3.82 8.60
CA MET A 228 5.01 -4.30 7.32
C MET A 228 6.04 -3.36 6.70
N ALA A 229 5.86 -2.04 6.76
CA ALA A 229 6.83 -1.08 6.25
C ALA A 229 7.87 -0.66 7.33
N PRO A 230 9.10 -0.26 6.90
CA PRO A 230 9.58 -0.33 5.53
C PRO A 230 9.99 -1.76 5.12
N HIS A 231 9.84 -2.08 3.83
CA HIS A 231 10.30 -3.35 3.24
C HIS A 231 10.48 -3.18 1.71
N PRO A 232 11.56 -3.73 1.09
CA PRO A 232 11.82 -3.58 -0.35
C PRO A 232 10.67 -4.06 -1.23
N VAL A 233 10.05 -5.19 -0.90
CA VAL A 233 8.89 -5.75 -1.61
C VAL A 233 7.73 -4.75 -1.71
N LEU A 234 7.48 -3.97 -0.67
CA LEU A 234 6.41 -2.95 -0.70
C LEU A 234 6.73 -1.84 -1.70
N THR A 235 8.00 -1.44 -1.78
CA THR A 235 8.48 -0.43 -2.75
C THR A 235 8.31 -0.93 -4.18
N GLU A 236 8.75 -2.16 -4.45
CA GLU A 236 8.58 -2.79 -5.76
C GLU A 236 7.10 -2.94 -6.13
N LEU A 237 6.28 -3.41 -5.21
CA LEU A 237 4.84 -3.60 -5.40
C LEU A 237 4.15 -2.28 -5.73
N ALA A 238 4.46 -1.20 -5.02
CA ALA A 238 3.89 0.12 -5.27
C ALA A 238 4.28 0.67 -6.65
N LEU A 239 5.55 0.47 -7.08
CA LEU A 239 6.00 0.85 -8.41
C LEU A 239 5.32 0.02 -9.50
N ASN A 240 5.12 -1.28 -9.30
CA ASN A 240 4.39 -2.13 -10.24
C ASN A 240 2.92 -1.71 -10.38
N ARG A 241 2.25 -1.33 -9.27
CA ARG A 241 0.88 -0.78 -9.30
C ARG A 241 0.81 0.53 -10.09
N TYR A 242 1.80 1.39 -9.89
CA TYR A 242 1.94 2.63 -10.65
C TYR A 242 2.10 2.35 -12.15
N ASP A 243 3.02 1.47 -12.54
CA ASP A 243 3.30 1.18 -13.94
C ASP A 243 2.08 0.58 -14.66
N ALA A 244 1.35 -0.31 -14.00
CA ALA A 244 0.10 -0.85 -14.55
C ALA A 244 -0.94 0.25 -14.79
N ALA A 245 -1.13 1.15 -13.82
CA ALA A 245 -2.09 2.24 -13.95
C ALA A 245 -1.65 3.31 -14.98
N VAL A 246 -0.35 3.51 -15.19
CA VAL A 246 0.18 4.36 -16.28
C VAL A 246 -0.18 3.77 -17.64
N ALA A 247 -0.01 2.46 -17.83
CA ALA A 247 -0.40 1.79 -19.06
C ALA A 247 -1.90 1.95 -19.36
N GLU A 248 -2.75 1.74 -18.36
CA GLU A 248 -4.20 1.96 -18.48
C GLU A 248 -4.57 3.43 -18.80
N LEU A 249 -3.85 4.39 -18.21
CA LEU A 249 -4.07 5.81 -18.48
C LEU A 249 -3.69 6.18 -19.93
N ALA A 250 -2.61 5.61 -20.46
CA ALA A 250 -2.18 5.80 -21.83
C ALA A 250 -3.21 5.25 -22.84
N GLU A 251 -3.78 4.07 -22.58
CA GLU A 251 -4.85 3.48 -23.41
C GLU A 251 -6.09 4.39 -23.49
N LEU A 252 -6.47 5.01 -22.35
CA LEU A 252 -7.62 5.92 -22.30
C LEU A 252 -7.39 7.24 -23.05
N THR A 253 -6.14 7.67 -23.21
CA THR A 253 -5.77 8.94 -23.88
C THR A 253 -5.37 8.75 -25.34
N GLY A 254 -5.26 7.52 -25.83
CA GLY A 254 -4.91 7.20 -27.21
C GLY A 254 -3.46 7.56 -27.58
N VAL A 255 -2.57 7.60 -26.60
CA VAL A 255 -1.14 7.91 -26.75
C VAL A 255 -0.31 6.64 -26.64
#